data_73fb6d7a6c6d691e22c33915d24d25c4
#
_entry.id   73fb6d7a6c6d691e22c33915d24d25c4
#
_cell.length_a   1.000
_cell.length_b   1.000
_cell.length_c   1.000
_cell.angle_alpha   90.00
_cell.angle_beta   90.00
_cell.angle_gamma   90.00
#
_symmetry.space_group_name_H-M   'P 1'
#
loop_
_entity.id
_entity.type
_entity.pdbx_description
1 polymer ?
#
loop_
_entity_poly.entity_id
_entity_poly.type
_entity_poly.pdbx_seq_one_letter_code
_entity_poly.pdbx_strand_id
1 'polypeptide(L)'
;AVDGRSVIIWSLENLYSPWSSRTLILRGTLARIDFGWRKASLIIRDRLAELAENMTAPLYKGTTVSGGMNEAEGTPDDLKDRRKPALWGRALNLSPVLANRFDLIWQISDKPLRSIETVRDKGVPLTFHEDYPSLTALRTATIPAGRFGTALALGLMRTPVTPAGDITVDATEGVDGQRSAARTVRRIL
;
A
#
# COMPACT_ATOMS: atom_id res chain seq x y z
N ALA A 1 -2.36 21.48 -24.03
CA ALA A 1 -1.84 20.15 -23.72
C ALA A 1 -2.90 19.10 -24.06
N VAL A 2 -2.52 18.06 -24.78
CA VAL A 2 -3.41 16.97 -25.24
C VAL A 2 -3.20 15.69 -24.41
N ASP A 3 -2.24 15.70 -23.52
CA ASP A 3 -1.87 14.56 -22.67
C ASP A 3 -3.00 14.19 -21.71
N GLY A 4 -3.24 12.91 -21.54
CA GLY A 4 -4.26 12.37 -20.62
C GLY A 4 -5.68 12.24 -21.20
N ARG A 5 -5.92 12.58 -22.47
CA ARG A 5 -7.24 12.40 -23.10
C ARG A 5 -7.49 10.95 -23.50
N SER A 6 -8.70 10.46 -23.22
CA SER A 6 -9.13 9.14 -23.69
C SER A 6 -9.22 9.09 -25.20
N VAL A 7 -8.65 8.05 -25.80
CA VAL A 7 -8.73 7.74 -27.23
C VAL A 7 -9.35 6.37 -27.41
N ILE A 8 -10.30 6.30 -28.33
CA ILE A 8 -10.96 5.04 -28.71
C ILE A 8 -10.86 4.92 -30.23
N ILE A 9 -10.30 3.82 -30.70
CA ILE A 9 -10.15 3.51 -32.12
C ILE A 9 -11.12 2.39 -32.49
N TRP A 10 -11.91 2.65 -33.49
CA TRP A 10 -12.87 1.71 -34.04
C TRP A 10 -12.50 1.36 -35.48
N SER A 11 -12.78 0.13 -35.90
CA SER A 11 -12.72 -0.31 -37.28
C SER A 11 -14.14 -0.39 -37.87
N LEU A 12 -14.26 -0.03 -39.11
CA LEU A 12 -15.42 -0.28 -39.97
C LEU A 12 -14.95 -1.06 -41.18
N GLU A 13 -15.79 -1.93 -41.70
CA GLU A 13 -15.45 -2.75 -42.87
C GLU A 13 -15.24 -1.88 -44.13
N ASN A 14 -16.07 -0.85 -44.29
CA ASN A 14 -15.93 0.13 -45.34
C ASN A 14 -16.59 1.47 -44.95
N LEU A 15 -16.38 2.51 -45.75
CA LEU A 15 -16.90 3.85 -45.51
C LEU A 15 -18.44 3.97 -45.47
N TYR A 16 -19.14 3.02 -46.05
CA TYR A 16 -20.61 2.98 -46.10
C TYR A 16 -21.23 2.09 -45.05
N SER A 17 -20.39 1.39 -44.26
CA SER A 17 -20.86 0.52 -43.16
C SER A 17 -21.57 1.36 -42.09
N PRO A 18 -22.71 0.89 -41.56
CA PRO A 18 -23.43 1.61 -40.53
C PRO A 18 -22.55 1.71 -39.26
N TRP A 19 -22.61 2.83 -38.55
CA TRP A 19 -21.82 3.05 -37.34
C TRP A 19 -22.02 1.97 -36.23
N SER A 20 -23.19 1.31 -36.26
CA SER A 20 -23.52 0.20 -35.37
C SER A 20 -22.67 -1.04 -35.59
N SER A 21 -22.07 -1.23 -36.76
CA SER A 21 -21.22 -2.39 -37.11
C SER A 21 -19.74 -2.19 -36.76
N ARG A 22 -19.39 -1.09 -36.10
CA ARG A 22 -18.01 -0.81 -35.68
C ARG A 22 -17.47 -1.85 -34.71
N THR A 23 -16.22 -2.23 -34.90
CA THR A 23 -15.48 -3.10 -33.99
C THR A 23 -14.45 -2.29 -33.23
N LEU A 24 -14.41 -2.43 -31.91
CA LEU A 24 -13.41 -1.78 -31.08
C LEU A 24 -12.03 -2.41 -31.33
N ILE A 25 -11.06 -1.60 -31.75
CA ILE A 25 -9.67 -2.04 -31.94
C ILE A 25 -8.83 -1.71 -30.73
N LEU A 26 -8.89 -0.46 -30.25
CA LEU A 26 -8.02 0.01 -29.17
C LEU A 26 -8.75 1.04 -28.31
N ARG A 27 -8.50 0.98 -27.03
CA ARG A 27 -8.85 2.01 -26.06
C ARG A 27 -7.63 2.32 -25.20
N GLY A 28 -7.26 3.58 -25.11
CA GLY A 28 -6.09 4.01 -24.35
C GLY A 28 -6.12 5.50 -24.05
N THR A 29 -5.04 5.98 -23.50
CA THR A 29 -4.85 7.39 -23.15
C THR A 29 -3.82 8.00 -24.09
N LEU A 30 -4.14 9.14 -24.68
CA LEU A 30 -3.25 9.88 -25.57
C LEU A 30 -2.06 10.42 -24.75
N ALA A 31 -0.84 10.01 -25.11
CA ALA A 31 0.38 10.53 -24.52
C ALA A 31 0.87 11.78 -25.25
N ARG A 32 0.88 11.74 -26.58
CA ARG A 32 1.24 12.90 -27.40
C ARG A 32 0.80 12.71 -28.85
N ILE A 33 0.79 13.81 -29.59
CA ILE A 33 0.60 13.83 -31.05
C ILE A 33 1.84 14.42 -31.68
N ASP A 34 2.45 13.70 -32.60
CA ASP A 34 3.58 14.17 -33.38
C ASP A 34 3.06 14.53 -34.79
N PHE A 35 3.22 15.79 -35.19
CA PHE A 35 2.80 16.28 -36.49
C PHE A 35 3.99 16.25 -37.45
N GLY A 36 3.83 15.57 -38.57
CA GLY A 36 4.74 15.66 -39.73
C GLY A 36 4.06 16.40 -40.88
N TRP A 37 4.82 16.61 -41.97
CA TRP A 37 4.32 17.38 -43.16
C TRP A 37 2.98 16.86 -43.72
N ARG A 38 2.79 15.53 -43.75
CA ARG A 38 1.58 14.90 -44.33
C ARG A 38 0.97 13.83 -43.42
N LYS A 39 1.43 13.74 -42.18
CA LYS A 39 0.93 12.74 -41.22
C LYS A 39 0.88 13.29 -39.82
N ALA A 40 -0.05 12.77 -39.05
CA ALA A 40 -0.04 12.91 -37.60
C ALA A 40 0.12 11.51 -36.99
N SER A 41 1.04 11.37 -36.04
CA SER A 41 1.25 10.14 -35.29
C SER A 41 0.70 10.33 -33.89
N LEU A 42 -0.28 9.50 -33.52
CA LEU A 42 -0.83 9.46 -32.16
C LEU A 42 -0.05 8.41 -31.36
N ILE A 43 0.58 8.83 -30.30
CA ILE A 43 1.23 7.93 -29.35
C ILE A 43 0.24 7.70 -28.21
N ILE A 44 -0.25 6.47 -28.12
CA ILE A 44 -1.30 6.07 -27.19
C ILE A 44 -0.65 5.15 -26.16
N ARG A 45 -0.87 5.45 -24.87
CA ARG A 45 -0.54 4.55 -23.76
C ARG A 45 -1.69 3.58 -23.57
N ASP A 46 -1.39 2.30 -23.53
CA ASP A 46 -2.33 1.26 -23.14
C ASP A 46 -2.56 1.33 -21.62
N ARG A 47 -3.69 0.81 -21.17
CA ARG A 47 -4.00 0.65 -19.73
C ARG A 47 -2.98 -0.20 -18.99
N LEU A 48 -2.23 -1.04 -19.68
CA LEU A 48 -1.09 -1.75 -19.08
C LEU A 48 -0.02 -0.82 -18.50
N ALA A 49 0.11 0.41 -19.02
CA ALA A 49 1.00 1.41 -18.45
C ALA A 49 0.58 1.83 -17.02
N GLU A 50 -0.72 1.80 -16.72
CA GLU A 50 -1.26 2.07 -15.39
C GLU A 50 -0.85 0.97 -14.39
N LEU A 51 -0.68 -0.27 -14.86
CA LEU A 51 -0.20 -1.39 -14.04
C LEU A 51 1.30 -1.32 -13.72
N ALA A 52 2.04 -0.48 -14.42
CA ALA A 52 3.45 -0.22 -14.12
C ALA A 52 3.65 0.76 -12.95
N GLU A 53 2.58 1.41 -12.50
CA GLU A 53 2.65 2.24 -11.30
C GLU A 53 2.79 1.37 -10.06
N ASN A 54 3.52 1.90 -9.08
CA ASN A 54 3.75 1.15 -7.85
C ASN A 54 2.46 1.04 -7.03
N MET A 55 2.06 -0.16 -6.66
CA MET A 55 0.88 -0.44 -5.83
C MET A 55 0.93 0.22 -4.45
N THR A 56 2.12 0.52 -3.94
CA THR A 56 2.35 1.23 -2.68
C THR A 56 2.78 2.66 -2.97
N ALA A 57 1.82 3.59 -2.96
CA ALA A 57 2.10 5.00 -3.21
C ALA A 57 2.67 5.76 -1.99
N PRO A 58 2.20 5.52 -0.73
CA PRO A 58 2.69 6.28 0.42
C PRO A 58 4.16 6.04 0.72
N LEU A 59 4.89 7.13 0.97
CA LEU A 59 6.28 7.11 1.40
C LEU A 59 6.39 7.54 2.85
N TYR A 60 7.42 7.08 3.54
CA TYR A 60 7.78 7.58 4.86
C TYR A 60 8.34 9.01 4.74
N LYS A 61 7.91 9.88 5.64
CA LYS A 61 8.34 11.29 5.65
C LYS A 61 9.71 11.50 6.33
N GLY A 62 10.13 10.55 7.18
CA GLY A 62 11.35 10.69 7.96
C GLY A 62 11.23 11.72 9.07
N THR A 63 10.06 11.94 9.63
CA THR A 63 9.80 13.01 10.61
C THR A 63 9.82 12.56 12.06
N THR A 64 10.08 11.28 12.32
CA THR A 64 10.16 10.74 13.68
C THR A 64 11.44 11.23 14.37
N VAL A 65 11.30 11.94 15.49
CA VAL A 65 12.40 12.46 16.27
C VAL A 65 12.23 12.12 17.75
N SER A 66 13.35 11.96 18.47
CA SER A 66 13.33 11.72 19.91
C SER A 66 12.78 12.92 20.68
N GLY A 67 11.79 12.70 21.53
CA GLY A 67 11.21 13.74 22.38
C GLY A 67 10.34 14.80 21.66
N GLY A 68 10.12 14.65 20.35
CA GLY A 68 9.30 15.56 19.53
C GLY A 68 7.91 15.02 19.23
N MET A 69 7.29 15.53 18.16
CA MET A 69 6.08 14.95 17.57
C MET A 69 6.45 13.60 16.96
N ASN A 70 6.39 12.58 17.78
CA ASN A 70 6.80 11.23 17.40
C ASN A 70 5.72 10.59 16.53
N GLU A 71 5.86 10.72 15.25
CA GLU A 71 5.08 10.00 14.26
C GLU A 71 5.68 8.60 14.03
N ALA A 72 4.96 7.74 13.34
CA ALA A 72 5.46 6.45 12.87
C ALA A 72 5.95 6.60 11.42
N GLU A 73 6.89 7.50 11.19
CA GLU A 73 7.34 7.92 9.85
C GLU A 73 8.85 7.65 9.60
N GLY A 74 9.50 6.96 10.52
CA GLY A 74 10.95 6.76 10.48
C GLY A 74 11.75 8.04 10.67
N THR A 75 13.06 7.90 10.78
CA THR A 75 13.98 9.04 10.83
C THR A 75 14.47 9.41 9.42
N PRO A 76 15.07 10.61 9.24
CA PRO A 76 15.66 11.00 7.94
C PRO A 76 16.70 10.02 7.43
N ASP A 77 17.41 9.34 8.35
CA ASP A 77 18.55 8.47 8.03
C ASP A 77 18.15 7.02 7.73
N ASP A 78 16.93 6.59 8.14
CA ASP A 78 16.53 5.18 8.02
C ASP A 78 15.41 4.93 7.00
N LEU A 79 14.26 5.60 7.12
CA LEU A 79 13.07 5.28 6.33
C LEU A 79 12.61 6.39 5.38
N LYS A 80 13.16 7.61 5.46
CA LYS A 80 12.76 8.70 4.59
C LYS A 80 12.75 8.29 3.12
N ASP A 81 11.70 8.64 2.42
CA ASP A 81 11.46 8.35 1.01
C ASP A 81 11.36 6.85 0.66
N ARG A 82 11.38 5.96 1.65
CA ARG A 82 11.07 4.55 1.46
C ARG A 82 9.56 4.32 1.40
N ARG A 83 9.13 3.33 0.63
CA ARG A 83 7.71 2.98 0.54
C ARG A 83 7.22 2.34 1.82
N LYS A 84 6.02 2.73 2.23
CA LYS A 84 5.33 2.07 3.34
C LYS A 84 4.89 0.66 2.91
N PRO A 85 4.94 -0.32 3.82
CA PRO A 85 4.45 -1.66 3.52
C PRO A 85 2.94 -1.65 3.27
N ALA A 86 2.47 -2.44 2.34
CA ALA A 86 1.06 -2.67 2.10
C ALA A 86 0.77 -4.17 2.19
N LEU A 87 -0.13 -4.54 3.09
CA LEU A 87 -0.60 -5.92 3.21
C LEU A 87 -1.87 -6.10 2.39
N TRP A 88 -1.90 -7.16 1.59
CA TRP A 88 -3.06 -7.58 0.82
C TRP A 88 -3.47 -9.00 1.21
N GLY A 89 -4.65 -9.12 1.80
CA GLY A 89 -5.17 -10.41 2.26
C GLY A 89 -4.53 -10.85 3.58
N ARG A 90 -4.19 -12.14 3.68
CA ARG A 90 -3.53 -12.73 4.87
C ARG A 90 -2.10 -13.13 4.55
N ALA A 91 -1.18 -12.72 5.39
CA ALA A 91 0.21 -13.16 5.29
C ALA A 91 0.73 -13.65 6.63
N LEU A 92 1.65 -14.61 6.56
CA LEU A 92 2.29 -15.26 7.70
C LEU A 92 3.78 -14.90 7.74
N ASN A 93 4.31 -14.81 8.95
CA ASN A 93 5.74 -14.52 9.18
C ASN A 93 6.24 -13.26 8.47
N LEU A 94 5.43 -12.21 8.42
CA LEU A 94 5.85 -10.91 7.92
C LEU A 94 6.92 -10.31 8.83
N SER A 95 7.91 -9.65 8.24
CA SER A 95 8.83 -8.78 8.97
C SER A 95 8.28 -7.36 8.94
N PRO A 96 7.76 -6.83 10.05
CA PRO A 96 7.22 -5.48 10.09
C PRO A 96 8.35 -4.44 10.05
N VAL A 97 8.04 -3.23 9.59
CA VAL A 97 9.02 -2.13 9.52
C VAL A 97 9.00 -1.35 10.84
N LEU A 98 10.16 -1.13 11.45
CA LEU A 98 10.31 -0.31 12.67
C LEU A 98 10.13 1.17 12.29
N ALA A 99 8.90 1.65 12.33
CA ALA A 99 8.53 2.99 11.90
C ALA A 99 8.81 4.08 12.95
N ASN A 100 8.88 3.70 14.23
CA ASN A 100 9.35 4.58 15.30
C ASN A 100 10.25 3.78 16.26
N ARG A 101 11.55 4.04 16.18
CA ARG A 101 12.57 3.36 17.00
C ARG A 101 12.55 3.79 18.46
N PHE A 102 12.04 4.99 18.77
CA PHE A 102 12.05 5.54 20.12
C PHE A 102 10.92 4.95 20.98
N ASP A 103 9.76 4.72 20.34
CA ASP A 103 8.59 4.16 21.01
C ASP A 103 8.36 2.67 20.65
N LEU A 104 9.28 2.05 19.88
CA LEU A 104 9.21 0.66 19.42
C LEU A 104 7.89 0.36 18.68
N ILE A 105 7.51 1.26 17.74
CA ILE A 105 6.31 1.11 16.91
C ILE A 105 6.70 0.54 15.55
N TRP A 106 6.03 -0.53 15.20
CA TRP A 106 6.23 -1.29 13.98
C TRP A 106 5.06 -1.11 13.04
N GLN A 107 5.33 -0.88 11.75
CA GLN A 107 4.31 -0.82 10.73
C GLN A 107 4.24 -2.13 9.95
N ILE A 108 3.02 -2.68 9.85
CA ILE A 108 2.71 -3.91 9.12
C ILE A 108 2.07 -3.55 7.78
N SER A 109 1.24 -2.50 7.77
CA SER A 109 0.56 -2.03 6.56
C SER A 109 0.32 -0.52 6.63
N ASP A 110 0.26 0.15 5.48
CA ASP A 110 -0.23 1.52 5.35
C ASP A 110 -1.76 1.60 5.40
N LYS A 111 -2.42 0.45 5.41
CA LYS A 111 -3.88 0.29 5.42
C LYS A 111 -4.35 -0.34 6.72
N PRO A 112 -5.62 -0.12 7.09
CA PRO A 112 -6.21 -0.79 8.24
C PRO A 112 -6.08 -2.31 8.13
N LEU A 113 -5.76 -2.94 9.25
CA LEU A 113 -5.74 -4.37 9.43
C LEU A 113 -7.03 -4.84 10.08
N ARG A 114 -7.46 -6.04 9.75
CA ARG A 114 -8.53 -6.73 10.46
C ARG A 114 -8.04 -7.32 11.76
N SER A 115 -6.89 -7.98 11.71
CA SER A 115 -6.29 -8.65 12.87
C SER A 115 -4.79 -8.80 12.71
N ILE A 116 -4.11 -8.78 13.84
CA ILE A 116 -2.77 -9.31 14.03
C ILE A 116 -2.93 -10.58 14.85
N GLU A 117 -2.71 -11.72 14.21
CA GLU A 117 -3.04 -13.04 14.77
C GLU A 117 -1.97 -13.51 15.74
N THR A 118 -0.71 -13.30 15.39
CA THR A 118 0.44 -13.70 16.21
C THR A 118 1.59 -12.73 15.97
N VAL A 119 2.27 -12.37 17.04
CA VAL A 119 3.54 -11.63 17.01
C VAL A 119 4.59 -12.48 17.70
N ARG A 120 5.76 -12.62 17.11
CA ARG A 120 6.87 -13.42 17.67
C ARG A 120 8.12 -12.56 17.74
N ASP A 121 8.80 -12.63 18.87
CA ASP A 121 10.15 -12.10 19.06
C ASP A 121 11.13 -13.27 19.04
N LYS A 122 12.02 -13.32 18.06
CA LYS A 122 12.96 -14.42 17.85
C LYS A 122 12.28 -15.81 17.89
N GLY A 123 11.07 -15.87 17.30
CA GLY A 123 10.26 -17.09 17.27
C GLY A 123 9.38 -17.33 18.51
N VAL A 124 9.56 -16.60 19.60
CA VAL A 124 8.75 -16.72 20.80
C VAL A 124 7.49 -15.88 20.69
N PRO A 125 6.29 -16.45 20.83
CA PRO A 125 5.04 -15.70 20.69
C PRO A 125 4.86 -14.71 21.86
N LEU A 126 4.49 -13.48 21.52
CA LEU A 126 4.05 -12.45 22.46
C LEU A 126 2.55 -12.55 22.68
N THR A 127 2.08 -12.14 23.85
CA THR A 127 0.64 -12.12 24.18
C THR A 127 0.02 -10.79 23.75
N PHE A 128 -1.13 -10.82 23.10
CA PHE A 128 -1.90 -9.61 22.79
C PHE A 128 -2.34 -8.89 24.08
N HIS A 129 -2.21 -7.57 24.08
CA HIS A 129 -2.65 -6.73 25.19
C HIS A 129 -3.97 -6.03 24.86
N GLU A 130 -3.94 -5.04 23.96
CA GLU A 130 -5.11 -4.21 23.64
C GLU A 130 -4.93 -3.57 22.25
N ASP A 131 -6.07 -3.21 21.60
CA ASP A 131 -6.08 -2.40 20.39
C ASP A 131 -6.39 -0.93 20.73
N TYR A 132 -5.58 -0.02 20.22
CA TYR A 132 -5.64 1.40 20.52
C TYR A 132 -6.20 2.18 19.32
N PRO A 133 -7.08 3.18 19.56
CA PRO A 133 -7.77 3.90 18.49
C PRO A 133 -6.87 4.90 17.75
N SER A 134 -5.72 5.24 18.28
CA SER A 134 -4.82 6.23 17.70
C SER A 134 -3.36 5.94 17.99
N LEU A 135 -2.47 6.54 17.18
CA LEU A 135 -1.02 6.49 17.40
C LEU A 135 -0.63 7.03 18.77
N THR A 136 -1.23 8.13 19.21
CA THR A 136 -0.95 8.72 20.52
C THR A 136 -1.34 7.78 21.65
N ALA A 137 -2.51 7.15 21.59
CA ALA A 137 -2.95 6.17 22.57
C ALA A 137 -2.00 4.96 22.62
N LEU A 138 -1.60 4.42 21.46
CA LEU A 138 -0.65 3.31 21.37
C LEU A 138 0.71 3.68 21.98
N ARG A 139 1.20 4.91 21.73
CA ARG A 139 2.50 5.39 22.25
C ARG A 139 2.53 5.53 23.76
N THR A 140 1.48 6.11 24.33
CA THR A 140 1.40 6.41 25.78
C THR A 140 0.93 5.21 26.60
N ALA A 141 0.52 4.12 25.95
CA ALA A 141 0.02 2.93 26.60
C ALA A 141 1.09 2.27 27.49
N THR A 142 0.69 1.81 28.67
CA THR A 142 1.51 0.96 29.52
C THR A 142 1.30 -0.50 29.15
N ILE A 143 2.17 -1.03 28.31
CA ILE A 143 2.09 -2.43 27.86
C ILE A 143 3.07 -3.26 28.72
N PRO A 144 2.62 -4.35 29.37
CA PRO A 144 3.50 -5.22 30.15
C PRO A 144 4.53 -5.94 29.26
N ALA A 145 5.69 -6.27 29.82
CA ALA A 145 6.69 -7.07 29.11
C ALA A 145 6.13 -8.42 28.65
N GLY A 146 6.58 -8.90 27.49
CA GLY A 146 6.08 -10.13 26.86
C GLY A 146 4.71 -9.97 26.16
N ARG A 147 4.19 -8.75 26.10
CA ARG A 147 2.94 -8.42 25.38
C ARG A 147 3.17 -7.41 24.28
N PHE A 148 2.19 -7.29 23.40
CA PHE A 148 2.16 -6.27 22.35
C PHE A 148 0.80 -5.58 22.30
N GLY A 149 0.80 -4.30 21.94
CA GLY A 149 -0.42 -3.54 21.65
C GLY A 149 -0.52 -3.27 20.15
N THR A 150 -1.73 -3.02 19.69
CA THR A 150 -2.01 -2.75 18.27
C THR A 150 -2.73 -1.42 18.08
N ALA A 151 -2.64 -0.85 16.90
CA ALA A 151 -3.55 0.16 16.36
C ALA A 151 -3.96 -0.33 14.96
N LEU A 152 -4.90 -1.24 14.92
CA LEU A 152 -5.33 -1.96 13.70
C LEU A 152 -5.81 -1.00 12.62
N ALA A 153 -6.49 0.08 12.99
CA ALA A 153 -6.93 1.12 12.07
C ALA A 153 -5.79 1.82 11.34
N LEU A 154 -4.57 1.79 11.89
CA LEU A 154 -3.37 2.42 11.33
C LEU A 154 -2.36 1.41 10.80
N GLY A 155 -2.64 0.11 10.92
CA GLY A 155 -1.72 -0.96 10.52
C GLY A 155 -0.44 -1.02 11.36
N LEU A 156 -0.53 -0.60 12.63
CA LEU A 156 0.61 -0.46 13.54
C LEU A 156 0.51 -1.43 14.72
N MET A 157 1.67 -1.78 15.25
CA MET A 157 1.80 -2.46 16.55
C MET A 157 2.94 -1.86 17.35
N ARG A 158 2.95 -2.11 18.67
CA ARG A 158 4.00 -1.66 19.59
C ARG A 158 4.44 -2.79 20.51
N THR A 159 5.76 -2.87 20.73
CA THR A 159 6.37 -3.70 21.78
C THR A 159 6.85 -2.81 22.92
N PRO A 160 6.71 -3.23 24.19
CA PRO A 160 7.09 -2.39 25.34
C PRO A 160 8.59 -2.31 25.57
N VAL A 161 9.34 -3.29 25.08
CA VAL A 161 10.78 -3.43 25.23
C VAL A 161 11.43 -3.74 23.89
N THR A 162 12.70 -3.41 23.76
CA THR A 162 13.50 -3.79 22.59
C THR A 162 13.46 -5.31 22.40
N PRO A 163 13.07 -5.81 21.23
CA PRO A 163 13.04 -7.23 20.94
C PRO A 163 14.40 -7.90 21.09
N ALA A 164 14.40 -9.17 21.47
CA ALA A 164 15.61 -9.97 21.59
C ALA A 164 16.17 -10.40 20.21
N GLY A 165 15.34 -10.32 19.18
CA GLY A 165 15.71 -10.65 17.79
C GLY A 165 14.71 -10.15 16.79
N ASP A 166 14.62 -10.83 15.67
CA ASP A 166 13.69 -10.44 14.59
C ASP A 166 12.24 -10.63 15.02
N ILE A 167 11.45 -9.58 14.79
CA ILE A 167 10.00 -9.63 14.97
C ILE A 167 9.37 -10.22 13.70
N THR A 168 8.51 -11.22 13.89
CA THR A 168 7.65 -11.75 12.84
C THR A 168 6.18 -11.68 13.23
N VAL A 169 5.32 -11.44 12.25
CA VAL A 169 3.89 -11.18 12.46
C VAL A 169 3.05 -11.97 11.49
N ASP A 170 1.97 -12.58 11.99
CA ASP A 170 0.89 -13.11 11.17
C ASP A 170 -0.26 -12.10 11.21
N ALA A 171 -0.66 -11.59 10.05
CA ALA A 171 -1.67 -10.53 9.97
C ALA A 171 -2.62 -10.72 8.80
N THR A 172 -3.81 -10.18 8.96
CA THR A 172 -4.86 -10.18 7.95
C THR A 172 -5.34 -8.75 7.70
N GLU A 173 -5.36 -8.36 6.42
CA GLU A 173 -5.89 -7.07 5.95
C GLU A 173 -7.37 -7.20 5.58
N GLY A 174 -8.05 -6.06 5.56
CA GLY A 174 -9.36 -5.89 4.95
C GLY A 174 -10.54 -6.33 5.80
N VAL A 175 -11.72 -6.19 5.20
CA VAL A 175 -13.01 -6.54 5.80
C VAL A 175 -13.38 -7.99 5.46
N ASP A 176 -14.31 -8.55 6.22
CA ASP A 176 -14.82 -9.89 5.96
C ASP A 176 -15.27 -10.09 4.50
N GLY A 177 -14.93 -11.25 3.95
CA GLY A 177 -15.31 -11.64 2.59
C GLY A 177 -14.41 -11.10 1.47
N GLN A 178 -13.37 -10.31 1.75
CA GLN A 178 -12.46 -9.75 0.73
C GLN A 178 -11.15 -10.53 0.54
N ARG A 179 -11.07 -11.74 1.05
CA ARG A 179 -9.83 -12.56 1.06
C ARG A 179 -9.54 -13.32 -0.23
N SER A 180 -10.42 -13.31 -1.22
CA SER A 180 -10.14 -14.02 -2.47
C SER A 180 -9.15 -13.25 -3.34
N ALA A 181 -8.24 -13.97 -4.01
CA ALA A 181 -7.27 -13.38 -4.95
C ALA A 181 -7.95 -12.47 -5.99
N ALA A 182 -9.11 -12.88 -6.52
CA ALA A 182 -9.87 -12.10 -7.50
C ALA A 182 -10.36 -10.75 -6.93
N ARG A 183 -10.79 -10.70 -5.66
CA ARG A 183 -11.19 -9.44 -5.01
C ARG A 183 -10.00 -8.55 -4.69
N THR A 184 -8.87 -9.15 -4.30
CA THR A 184 -7.62 -8.42 -4.09
C THR A 184 -7.16 -7.76 -5.39
N VAL A 185 -7.11 -8.50 -6.49
CA VAL A 185 -6.76 -7.95 -7.81
C VAL A 185 -7.70 -6.82 -8.23
N ARG A 186 -9.03 -6.98 -8.02
CA ARG A 186 -10.00 -5.92 -8.34
C ARG A 186 -9.82 -4.65 -7.52
N ARG A 187 -9.23 -4.70 -6.33
CA ARG A 187 -8.94 -3.53 -5.48
C ARG A 187 -7.65 -2.83 -5.87
N ILE A 188 -6.75 -3.54 -6.55
CA ILE A 188 -5.47 -3.00 -7.03
C ILE A 188 -5.67 -2.29 -8.38
N LEU A 189 -6.57 -2.77 -9.21
CA LEU A 189 -6.93 -2.20 -10.52
C LEU A 189 -8.01 -1.11 -10.39
#